data_f8d9a5a23547c121ae617403dbafe070
#
_entry.id   f8d9a5a23547c121ae617403dbafe070
#
_cell.length_a   1.000
_cell.length_b   1.000
_cell.length_c   1.000
_cell.angle_alpha   90.00
_cell.angle_beta   90.00
_cell.angle_gamma   90.00
#
_symmetry.space_group_name_H-M   'P 1'
#
loop_
_entity.id
_entity.type
_entity.pdbx_description
1 polymer ?
#
loop_
_entity_poly.entity_id
_entity_poly.type
_entity_poly.pdbx_seq_one_letter_code
_entity_poly.pdbx_strand_id
1 'polypeptide(L)'
;MQKRWENPLPESRPPAGGTVPASLRLGGVEIRPATVLAPMAGVTDTVFRRFIRNLTGCGLIMTEFTSADGVLRAKDKKARRYLHFYEDEHPISAQLFGSDPQVLADASRMVEDLGFDLVDLNLGCPAKKVVKCNGGSGLLRDLPLIRTIFERVRAAVKIPFTVKFRAGWDDREIVCVDLARLAEDCGLNGVALHARTREQGYSGTARWEWIAALKDAVRIPVIGNGDIRSPEDAAAMVAQTGCDAVMIGRTAASNPWIFRQIAEYGSTGSYSQPADADRYTMIRTYFRMLIEEQMPGAEGKMKQFTSWFTHGVAGGSGLRKAVYEAHTAQEILERVEAFFEDVLLPPCSIPSESCGAREAGQGTRVEESLPQETCRM
;
A
#
# COMPACT_ATOMS: atom_id res chain seq x y z
N MET A 1 -14.76 1.06 19.56
CA MET A 1 -14.98 1.18 18.10
C MET A 1 -13.87 0.40 17.42
N GLN A 2 -14.16 -0.79 16.88
CA GLN A 2 -13.21 -1.54 16.05
C GLN A 2 -12.88 -0.70 14.82
N LYS A 3 -11.59 -0.51 14.56
CA LYS A 3 -11.15 0.24 13.39
C LYS A 3 -11.56 -0.53 12.13
N ARG A 4 -12.16 0.13 11.15
CA ARG A 4 -12.75 -0.43 9.90
C ARG A 4 -11.80 -1.27 9.02
N TRP A 5 -10.56 -1.49 9.43
CA TRP A 5 -9.52 -2.26 8.74
C TRP A 5 -9.08 -3.54 9.46
N GLU A 6 -9.56 -3.75 10.70
CA GLU A 6 -9.32 -4.98 11.46
C GLU A 6 -10.43 -5.99 11.13
N ASN A 7 -10.41 -6.57 9.94
CA ASN A 7 -11.18 -7.76 9.68
C ASN A 7 -10.39 -8.96 10.21
N PRO A 8 -10.98 -9.80 11.05
CA PRO A 8 -10.35 -11.06 11.43
C PRO A 8 -10.09 -11.89 10.16
N LEU A 9 -8.91 -12.50 10.08
CA LEU A 9 -8.62 -13.49 9.06
C LEU A 9 -9.60 -14.65 9.20
N PRO A 10 -10.07 -15.28 8.11
CA PRO A 10 -10.70 -16.58 8.21
C PRO A 10 -9.73 -17.55 8.89
N GLU A 11 -10.22 -18.29 9.87
CA GLU A 11 -9.42 -19.17 10.75
C GLU A 11 -8.75 -20.36 10.03
N SER A 12 -9.07 -20.61 8.78
CA SER A 12 -8.45 -21.67 7.99
C SER A 12 -7.46 -21.11 6.96
N ARG A 13 -6.16 -21.15 7.28
CA ARG A 13 -5.12 -21.02 6.27
C ARG A 13 -5.03 -22.32 5.48
N PRO A 14 -5.18 -22.28 4.14
CA PRO A 14 -4.88 -23.45 3.33
C PRO A 14 -3.37 -23.76 3.44
N PRO A 15 -2.98 -25.04 3.30
CA PRO A 15 -1.57 -25.42 3.33
C PRO A 15 -0.80 -24.67 2.25
N ALA A 16 0.38 -24.18 2.60
CA ALA A 16 1.29 -23.48 1.70
C ALA A 16 1.76 -24.44 0.59
N GLY A 17 1.17 -24.34 -0.57
CA GLY A 17 1.54 -25.12 -1.77
C GLY A 17 1.91 -24.24 -2.98
N GLY A 18 1.69 -22.91 -2.89
CA GLY A 18 1.98 -21.96 -3.94
C GLY A 18 3.07 -20.98 -3.56
N THR A 19 3.84 -20.54 -4.53
CA THR A 19 4.78 -19.41 -4.40
C THR A 19 4.41 -18.34 -5.41
N VAL A 20 4.65 -17.07 -5.08
CA VAL A 20 4.52 -15.99 -6.05
C VAL A 20 5.52 -16.23 -7.18
N PRO A 21 5.11 -16.17 -8.46
CA PRO A 21 6.01 -16.43 -9.58
C PRO A 21 7.24 -15.53 -9.57
N ALA A 22 8.38 -16.07 -10.04
CA ALA A 22 9.64 -15.35 -10.10
C ALA A 22 9.58 -14.14 -11.04
N SER A 23 8.74 -14.20 -12.07
CA SER A 23 8.51 -13.08 -12.98
C SER A 23 7.12 -13.16 -13.64
N LEU A 24 6.68 -12.02 -14.13
CA LEU A 24 5.51 -11.85 -14.97
C LEU A 24 5.93 -11.06 -16.22
N ARG A 25 5.36 -11.40 -17.38
CA ARG A 25 5.55 -10.62 -18.61
C ARG A 25 4.24 -9.94 -19.01
N LEU A 26 4.26 -8.62 -19.11
CA LEU A 26 3.17 -7.82 -19.63
C LEU A 26 3.62 -7.21 -20.97
N GLY A 27 3.15 -7.77 -22.08
CA GLY A 27 3.68 -7.43 -23.41
C GLY A 27 5.20 -7.62 -23.47
N GLY A 28 5.93 -6.54 -23.81
CA GLY A 28 7.40 -6.55 -23.86
C GLY A 28 8.10 -6.35 -22.50
N VAL A 29 7.37 -5.99 -21.44
CA VAL A 29 7.95 -5.63 -20.15
C VAL A 29 8.00 -6.84 -19.22
N GLU A 30 9.19 -7.17 -18.71
CA GLU A 30 9.38 -8.18 -17.67
C GLU A 30 9.31 -7.53 -16.28
N ILE A 31 8.50 -8.11 -15.41
CA ILE A 31 8.28 -7.69 -14.02
C ILE A 31 8.84 -8.78 -13.11
N ARG A 32 9.83 -8.45 -12.30
CA ARG A 32 10.56 -9.40 -11.45
C ARG A 32 10.79 -8.81 -10.05
N PRO A 33 10.34 -9.49 -8.98
CA PRO A 33 9.42 -10.65 -8.98
C PRO A 33 8.01 -10.27 -9.44
N ALA A 34 7.09 -11.26 -9.55
CA ALA A 34 5.71 -11.04 -9.98
C ALA A 34 4.85 -10.38 -8.88
N THR A 35 5.30 -9.24 -8.38
CA THR A 35 4.66 -8.43 -7.34
C THR A 35 4.43 -7.01 -7.83
N VAL A 36 3.31 -6.41 -7.44
CA VAL A 36 2.90 -5.08 -7.89
C VAL A 36 2.49 -4.22 -6.70
N LEU A 37 3.03 -2.99 -6.63
CA LEU A 37 2.52 -1.98 -5.70
C LEU A 37 1.23 -1.39 -6.26
N ALA A 38 0.13 -1.55 -5.53
CA ALA A 38 -1.18 -1.03 -5.96
C ALA A 38 -1.20 0.51 -5.99
N PRO A 39 -1.87 1.12 -6.98
CA PRO A 39 -2.10 2.56 -7.03
C PRO A 39 -3.00 3.01 -5.88
N MET A 40 -2.51 3.92 -5.04
CA MET A 40 -3.21 4.41 -3.85
C MET A 40 -3.13 5.94 -3.77
N ALA A 41 -4.28 6.61 -3.93
CA ALA A 41 -4.37 8.07 -3.84
C ALA A 41 -3.85 8.60 -2.50
N GLY A 42 -3.00 9.61 -2.54
CA GLY A 42 -2.37 10.20 -1.37
C GLY A 42 -1.24 9.36 -0.74
N VAL A 43 -0.90 8.21 -1.33
CA VAL A 43 0.13 7.28 -0.82
C VAL A 43 1.23 7.03 -1.83
N THR A 44 0.89 6.56 -3.04
CA THR A 44 1.89 6.11 -4.03
C THR A 44 2.42 7.24 -4.91
N ASP A 45 2.83 8.37 -4.30
CA ASP A 45 3.63 9.39 -4.97
C ASP A 45 5.07 8.90 -5.22
N THR A 46 5.85 9.69 -5.94
CA THR A 46 7.21 9.31 -6.33
C THR A 46 8.11 9.00 -5.12
N VAL A 47 7.98 9.74 -4.00
CA VAL A 47 8.78 9.47 -2.80
C VAL A 47 8.47 8.09 -2.23
N PHE A 48 7.16 7.76 -2.10
CA PHE A 48 6.77 6.45 -1.57
C PHE A 48 7.13 5.31 -2.53
N ARG A 49 6.98 5.51 -3.84
CA ARG A 49 7.33 4.50 -4.84
C ARG A 49 8.84 4.19 -4.82
N ARG A 50 9.71 5.22 -4.83
CA ARG A 50 11.16 5.07 -4.71
C ARG A 50 11.55 4.44 -3.37
N PHE A 51 10.90 4.85 -2.30
CA PHE A 51 11.10 4.24 -0.99
C PHE A 51 10.81 2.72 -1.01
N ILE A 52 9.67 2.29 -1.60
CA ILE A 52 9.36 0.86 -1.77
C ILE A 52 10.37 0.16 -2.67
N ARG A 53 10.82 0.81 -3.75
CA ARG A 53 11.84 0.26 -4.65
C ARG A 53 13.16 0.01 -3.93
N ASN A 54 13.58 0.95 -3.07
CA ASN A 54 14.81 0.83 -2.28
C ASN A 54 14.77 -0.30 -1.23
N LEU A 55 13.59 -0.69 -0.76
CA LEU A 55 13.41 -1.83 0.14
C LEU A 55 13.43 -3.20 -0.56
N THR A 56 13.53 -3.20 -1.88
CA THR A 56 13.60 -4.36 -2.78
C THR A 56 12.34 -5.25 -2.83
N GLY A 57 12.31 -6.18 -3.78
CA GLY A 57 11.24 -7.19 -3.90
C GLY A 57 9.95 -6.73 -4.54
N CYS A 58 9.78 -5.46 -4.92
CA CYS A 58 8.64 -4.98 -5.69
C CYS A 58 8.98 -4.97 -7.19
N GLY A 59 8.28 -5.79 -7.98
CA GLY A 59 8.56 -5.93 -9.42
C GLY A 59 8.02 -4.80 -10.27
N LEU A 60 6.80 -4.32 -9.99
CA LEU A 60 6.17 -3.20 -10.70
C LEU A 60 5.61 -2.20 -9.69
N ILE A 61 5.90 -0.93 -9.90
CA ILE A 61 5.26 0.16 -9.17
C ILE A 61 4.28 0.92 -10.06
N MET A 62 3.21 1.46 -9.46
CA MET A 62 2.19 2.21 -10.17
C MET A 62 2.05 3.61 -9.58
N THR A 63 1.78 4.61 -10.44
CA THR A 63 1.47 5.97 -9.96
C THR A 63 0.14 6.00 -9.20
N GLU A 64 -0.14 7.10 -8.51
CA GLU A 64 -1.52 7.41 -8.14
C GLU A 64 -2.36 7.55 -9.42
N PHE A 65 -3.67 7.22 -9.34
CA PHE A 65 -4.54 7.40 -10.50
C PHE A 65 -4.78 8.87 -10.80
N THR A 66 -4.64 9.26 -12.06
CA THR A 66 -4.71 10.63 -12.54
C THR A 66 -5.83 10.79 -13.57
N SER A 67 -6.54 11.92 -13.52
CA SER A 67 -7.57 12.24 -14.51
C SER A 67 -6.95 12.44 -15.89
N ALA A 68 -7.38 11.67 -16.88
CA ALA A 68 -6.96 11.84 -18.28
C ALA A 68 -7.21 13.26 -18.78
N ASP A 69 -8.39 13.80 -18.52
CA ASP A 69 -8.76 15.17 -18.86
C ASP A 69 -7.88 16.21 -18.14
N GLY A 70 -7.55 15.98 -16.85
CA GLY A 70 -6.64 16.84 -16.08
C GLY A 70 -5.22 16.86 -16.65
N VAL A 71 -4.72 15.72 -17.11
CA VAL A 71 -3.39 15.58 -17.71
C VAL A 71 -3.30 16.37 -19.01
N LEU A 72 -4.31 16.29 -19.88
CA LEU A 72 -4.32 16.97 -21.18
C LEU A 72 -4.52 18.49 -21.07
N ARG A 73 -5.29 18.95 -20.10
CA ARG A 73 -5.48 20.40 -19.86
C ARG A 73 -4.25 21.08 -19.30
N ALA A 74 -3.16 20.40 -19.16
CA ALA A 74 -1.98 20.71 -18.35
C ALA A 74 -1.18 21.96 -18.71
N LYS A 75 -1.82 23.13 -18.64
CA LYS A 75 -1.21 24.27 -17.94
C LYS A 75 -1.05 23.95 -16.44
N ASP A 76 -1.59 22.81 -16.01
CA ASP A 76 -1.67 22.39 -14.61
C ASP A 76 -0.40 21.62 -14.22
N LYS A 77 0.54 22.36 -13.58
CA LYS A 77 1.72 21.78 -12.92
C LYS A 77 1.35 20.64 -11.96
N LYS A 78 0.12 20.65 -11.44
CA LYS A 78 -0.38 19.66 -10.49
C LYS A 78 -0.64 18.31 -11.15
N ALA A 79 -1.26 18.28 -12.34
CA ALA A 79 -1.50 17.02 -13.06
C ALA A 79 -0.18 16.38 -13.52
N ARG A 80 0.77 17.18 -14.01
CA ARG A 80 2.11 16.70 -14.38
C ARG A 80 2.87 16.09 -13.22
N ARG A 81 2.65 16.57 -12.00
CA ARG A 81 3.29 16.02 -10.79
C ARG A 81 2.88 14.58 -10.51
N TYR A 82 1.66 14.19 -10.79
CA TYR A 82 1.21 12.79 -10.63
C TYR A 82 1.85 11.83 -11.65
N LEU A 83 2.33 12.36 -12.79
CA LEU A 83 3.06 11.62 -13.80
C LEU A 83 4.58 11.84 -13.73
N HIS A 84 5.08 12.47 -12.65
CA HIS A 84 6.51 12.57 -12.42
C HIS A 84 7.06 11.25 -11.86
N PHE A 85 8.19 10.82 -12.40
CA PHE A 85 8.95 9.67 -11.90
C PHE A 85 10.45 9.87 -12.16
N TYR A 86 11.27 9.08 -11.50
CA TYR A 86 12.71 9.03 -11.66
C TYR A 86 13.13 7.74 -12.36
N GLU A 87 14.32 7.72 -12.96
CA GLU A 87 14.87 6.57 -13.69
C GLU A 87 14.93 5.29 -12.84
N ASP A 88 15.16 5.41 -11.52
CA ASP A 88 15.20 4.30 -10.58
C ASP A 88 13.82 3.69 -10.25
N GLU A 89 12.74 4.26 -10.81
CA GLU A 89 11.39 3.75 -10.63
C GLU A 89 10.96 2.70 -11.68
N HIS A 90 11.73 2.48 -12.77
CA HIS A 90 11.43 1.48 -13.78
C HIS A 90 11.52 0.02 -13.25
N PRO A 91 10.62 -0.89 -13.70
CA PRO A 91 9.46 -0.63 -14.53
C PRO A 91 8.33 0.05 -13.76
N ILE A 92 7.72 1.05 -14.40
CA ILE A 92 6.65 1.88 -13.81
C ILE A 92 5.44 1.96 -14.72
N SER A 93 4.23 1.90 -14.12
CA SER A 93 2.96 2.06 -14.81
C SER A 93 2.27 3.36 -14.41
N ALA A 94 1.81 4.15 -15.37
CA ALA A 94 0.91 5.28 -15.09
C ALA A 94 -0.54 4.81 -15.09
N GLN A 95 -1.28 5.14 -14.02
CA GLN A 95 -2.71 4.82 -13.96
C GLN A 95 -3.57 6.04 -14.26
N LEU A 96 -4.41 5.94 -15.30
CA LEU A 96 -5.36 6.96 -15.72
C LEU A 96 -6.79 6.59 -15.34
N PHE A 97 -7.64 7.60 -15.16
CA PHE A 97 -9.09 7.43 -15.10
C PHE A 97 -9.81 8.50 -15.93
N GLY A 98 -10.97 8.14 -16.44
CA GLY A 98 -11.84 8.97 -17.26
C GLY A 98 -12.96 8.14 -17.86
N SER A 99 -13.82 8.76 -18.65
CA SER A 99 -14.93 8.08 -19.35
C SER A 99 -15.01 8.44 -20.83
N ASP A 100 -14.26 9.44 -21.28
CA ASP A 100 -14.19 9.80 -22.69
C ASP A 100 -13.10 8.99 -23.40
N PRO A 101 -13.45 8.19 -24.44
CA PRO A 101 -12.49 7.33 -25.12
C PRO A 101 -11.35 8.09 -25.82
N GLN A 102 -11.65 9.27 -26.40
CA GLN A 102 -10.63 10.04 -27.11
C GLN A 102 -9.68 10.71 -26.13
N VAL A 103 -10.20 11.30 -25.04
CA VAL A 103 -9.41 11.92 -23.97
C VAL A 103 -8.48 10.89 -23.32
N LEU A 104 -8.97 9.67 -23.07
CA LEU A 104 -8.16 8.58 -22.53
C LEU A 104 -7.06 8.14 -23.51
N ALA A 105 -7.37 8.04 -24.80
CA ALA A 105 -6.38 7.69 -25.82
C ALA A 105 -5.27 8.76 -25.93
N ASP A 106 -5.63 10.04 -25.93
CA ASP A 106 -4.66 11.15 -26.01
C ASP A 106 -3.80 11.25 -24.74
N ALA A 107 -4.40 11.06 -23.58
CA ALA A 107 -3.66 10.99 -22.31
C ALA A 107 -2.71 9.79 -22.24
N SER A 108 -3.12 8.66 -22.80
CA SER A 108 -2.28 7.45 -22.86
C SER A 108 -1.07 7.63 -23.78
N ARG A 109 -1.22 8.36 -24.92
CA ARG A 109 -0.06 8.74 -25.74
C ARG A 109 0.91 9.63 -24.97
N MET A 110 0.39 10.60 -24.22
CA MET A 110 1.25 11.44 -23.39
C MET A 110 2.02 10.62 -22.35
N VAL A 111 1.39 9.60 -21.75
CA VAL A 111 2.06 8.67 -20.83
C VAL A 111 3.19 7.93 -21.54
N GLU A 112 2.97 7.42 -22.75
CA GLU A 112 4.00 6.77 -23.56
C GLU A 112 5.14 7.74 -23.90
N ASP A 113 4.83 8.95 -24.34
CA ASP A 113 5.80 10.00 -24.69
C ASP A 113 6.64 10.45 -23.49
N LEU A 114 6.11 10.34 -22.25
CA LEU A 114 6.82 10.62 -21.00
C LEU A 114 7.79 9.49 -20.60
N GLY A 115 7.77 8.35 -21.29
CA GLY A 115 8.67 7.22 -21.04
C GLY A 115 8.19 6.22 -20.01
N PHE A 116 6.90 6.16 -19.67
CA PHE A 116 6.36 5.09 -18.85
C PHE A 116 6.44 3.73 -19.56
N ASP A 117 6.70 2.66 -18.80
CA ASP A 117 6.76 1.31 -19.36
C ASP A 117 5.38 0.75 -19.69
N LEU A 118 4.35 1.14 -18.90
CA LEU A 118 2.97 0.69 -19.07
C LEU A 118 1.99 1.84 -18.84
N VAL A 119 0.82 1.74 -19.47
CA VAL A 119 -0.36 2.51 -19.09
C VAL A 119 -1.43 1.58 -18.52
N ASP A 120 -2.11 2.02 -17.46
CA ASP A 120 -3.19 1.27 -16.80
C ASP A 120 -4.46 2.12 -16.68
N LEU A 121 -5.62 1.49 -16.87
CA LEU A 121 -6.91 2.16 -16.69
C LEU A 121 -7.54 1.78 -15.36
N ASN A 122 -7.98 2.78 -14.61
CA ASN A 122 -8.68 2.59 -13.34
C ASN A 122 -10.19 2.43 -13.55
N LEU A 123 -10.70 1.23 -13.32
CA LEU A 123 -12.13 0.91 -13.27
C LEU A 123 -12.55 0.41 -11.86
N GLY A 124 -11.76 0.73 -10.83
CA GLY A 124 -12.01 0.23 -9.48
C GLY A 124 -12.22 1.29 -8.40
N CYS A 125 -11.92 2.57 -8.66
CA CYS A 125 -12.04 3.62 -7.66
C CYS A 125 -13.50 3.88 -7.26
N PRO A 126 -13.89 3.70 -5.97
CA PRO A 126 -15.28 3.90 -5.52
C PRO A 126 -15.55 5.35 -5.08
N ALA A 127 -14.57 6.25 -5.18
CA ALA A 127 -14.69 7.62 -4.69
C ALA A 127 -15.82 8.38 -5.40
N LYS A 128 -16.70 9.00 -4.63
CA LYS A 128 -17.91 9.70 -5.15
C LYS A 128 -17.58 10.72 -6.26
N LYS A 129 -16.44 11.43 -6.15
CA LYS A 129 -16.02 12.42 -7.16
C LYS A 129 -15.67 11.75 -8.51
N VAL A 130 -15.03 10.58 -8.48
CA VAL A 130 -14.65 9.82 -9.68
C VAL A 130 -15.90 9.20 -10.32
N VAL A 131 -16.74 8.57 -9.52
CA VAL A 131 -17.97 7.91 -9.97
C VAL A 131 -18.98 8.91 -10.56
N LYS A 132 -19.10 10.12 -9.99
CA LYS A 132 -19.97 11.19 -10.54
C LYS A 132 -19.59 11.62 -11.96
N CYS A 133 -18.30 11.52 -12.32
CA CYS A 133 -17.79 11.78 -13.66
C CYS A 133 -17.80 10.51 -14.55
N ASN A 134 -18.60 9.52 -14.19
CA ASN A 134 -18.68 8.20 -14.84
C ASN A 134 -17.30 7.51 -15.00
N GLY A 135 -16.32 7.81 -14.13
CA GLY A 135 -14.99 7.20 -14.11
C GLY A 135 -14.86 6.12 -13.03
N GLY A 136 -13.73 5.43 -13.02
CA GLY A 136 -13.43 4.39 -12.04
C GLY A 136 -14.50 3.30 -12.03
N SER A 137 -14.99 2.92 -10.84
CA SER A 137 -16.01 1.87 -10.72
C SER A 137 -17.39 2.25 -11.30
N GLY A 138 -17.63 3.51 -11.65
CA GLY A 138 -18.86 3.93 -12.35
C GLY A 138 -18.99 3.27 -13.71
N LEU A 139 -17.88 3.08 -14.42
CA LEU A 139 -17.85 2.44 -15.75
C LEU A 139 -18.21 0.96 -15.71
N LEU A 140 -18.10 0.25 -14.58
CA LEU A 140 -18.42 -1.18 -14.50
C LEU A 140 -19.86 -1.52 -14.94
N ARG A 141 -20.73 -0.53 -15.03
CA ARG A 141 -22.13 -0.66 -15.46
C ARG A 141 -22.35 -0.39 -16.95
N ASP A 142 -21.25 -0.15 -17.71
CA ASP A 142 -21.32 0.19 -19.14
C ASP A 142 -20.19 -0.52 -19.92
N LEU A 143 -20.31 -1.83 -20.08
CA LEU A 143 -19.34 -2.63 -20.84
C LEU A 143 -19.18 -2.18 -22.31
N PRO A 144 -20.24 -1.74 -23.04
CA PRO A 144 -20.08 -1.18 -24.37
C PRO A 144 -19.16 0.04 -24.44
N LEU A 145 -19.30 0.97 -23.47
CA LEU A 145 -18.41 2.13 -23.40
C LEU A 145 -16.97 1.71 -23.04
N ILE A 146 -16.81 0.74 -22.13
CA ILE A 146 -15.49 0.19 -21.80
C ILE A 146 -14.82 -0.41 -23.05
N ARG A 147 -15.56 -1.16 -23.88
CA ARG A 147 -15.04 -1.68 -25.15
C ARG A 147 -14.49 -0.55 -26.03
N THR A 148 -15.27 0.49 -26.23
CA THR A 148 -14.87 1.65 -27.04
C THR A 148 -13.61 2.31 -26.47
N ILE A 149 -13.51 2.44 -25.14
CA ILE A 149 -12.33 2.97 -24.46
C ILE A 149 -11.11 2.07 -24.72
N PHE A 150 -11.24 0.76 -24.51
CA PHE A 150 -10.14 -0.19 -24.70
C PHE A 150 -9.60 -0.16 -26.12
N GLU A 151 -10.48 -0.23 -27.12
CA GLU A 151 -10.12 -0.17 -28.53
C GLU A 151 -9.40 1.14 -28.88
N ARG A 152 -9.91 2.28 -28.41
CA ARG A 152 -9.30 3.59 -28.65
C ARG A 152 -7.94 3.75 -28.00
N VAL A 153 -7.80 3.37 -26.75
CA VAL A 153 -6.53 3.43 -26.03
C VAL A 153 -5.52 2.45 -26.64
N ARG A 154 -5.95 1.20 -26.93
CA ARG A 154 -5.05 0.20 -27.52
C ARG A 154 -4.51 0.63 -28.88
N ALA A 155 -5.34 1.24 -29.71
CA ALA A 155 -4.92 1.77 -31.00
C ALA A 155 -3.98 3.00 -30.87
N ALA A 156 -4.00 3.68 -29.74
CA ALA A 156 -3.26 4.93 -29.54
C ALA A 156 -1.82 4.70 -29.05
N VAL A 157 -1.50 3.61 -28.35
CA VAL A 157 -0.20 3.39 -27.70
C VAL A 157 0.43 2.06 -28.16
N LYS A 158 1.77 1.98 -28.08
CA LYS A 158 2.55 0.76 -28.36
C LYS A 158 2.96 0.04 -27.07
N ILE A 159 3.14 0.79 -25.98
CA ILE A 159 3.47 0.23 -24.67
C ILE A 159 2.35 -0.70 -24.17
N PRO A 160 2.63 -1.63 -23.26
CA PRO A 160 1.61 -2.47 -22.65
C PRO A 160 0.49 -1.66 -22.02
N PHE A 161 -0.75 -2.10 -22.30
CA PHE A 161 -1.96 -1.52 -21.74
C PHE A 161 -2.65 -2.55 -20.85
N THR A 162 -2.91 -2.16 -19.58
CA THR A 162 -3.57 -2.98 -18.57
C THR A 162 -4.80 -2.29 -18.00
N VAL A 163 -5.60 -3.01 -17.24
CA VAL A 163 -6.76 -2.45 -16.55
C VAL A 163 -6.86 -3.00 -15.13
N LYS A 164 -7.11 -2.10 -14.16
CA LYS A 164 -7.38 -2.48 -12.77
C LYS A 164 -8.82 -2.17 -12.40
N PHE A 165 -9.55 -3.19 -11.93
CA PHE A 165 -10.99 -3.09 -11.67
C PHE A 165 -11.43 -3.82 -10.39
N ARG A 166 -12.70 -3.68 -10.04
CA ARG A 166 -13.41 -4.44 -9.00
C ARG A 166 -14.34 -5.46 -9.62
N ALA A 167 -14.80 -6.43 -8.81
CA ALA A 167 -15.64 -7.53 -9.27
C ALA A 167 -16.95 -7.08 -9.95
N GLY A 168 -17.49 -5.96 -9.53
CA GLY A 168 -18.71 -5.40 -10.05
C GLY A 168 -19.15 -4.18 -9.24
N TRP A 169 -20.36 -3.68 -9.51
CA TRP A 169 -20.97 -2.57 -8.76
C TRP A 169 -21.38 -3.01 -7.36
N ASP A 170 -22.18 -4.07 -7.28
CA ASP A 170 -22.65 -4.73 -6.07
C ASP A 170 -22.72 -6.25 -6.29
N ASP A 171 -23.27 -7.01 -5.34
CA ASP A 171 -23.37 -8.47 -5.44
C ASP A 171 -24.39 -8.96 -6.51
N ARG A 172 -25.20 -8.09 -7.07
CA ARG A 172 -26.15 -8.38 -8.14
C ARG A 172 -25.57 -8.10 -9.54
N GLU A 173 -24.61 -7.17 -9.60
CA GLU A 173 -23.98 -6.71 -10.83
C GLU A 173 -22.49 -7.10 -10.84
N ILE A 174 -22.18 -8.40 -10.85
CA ILE A 174 -20.81 -8.94 -10.99
C ILE A 174 -20.48 -9.05 -12.47
N VAL A 175 -19.45 -8.34 -12.92
CA VAL A 175 -19.07 -8.22 -14.34
C VAL A 175 -17.60 -8.59 -14.59
N CYS A 176 -16.87 -9.01 -13.57
CA CYS A 176 -15.42 -9.13 -13.64
C CYS A 176 -14.93 -10.12 -14.71
N VAL A 177 -15.61 -11.24 -14.90
CA VAL A 177 -15.24 -12.24 -15.92
C VAL A 177 -15.49 -11.70 -17.33
N ASP A 178 -16.65 -11.08 -17.57
CA ASP A 178 -16.99 -10.50 -18.88
C ASP A 178 -16.04 -9.34 -19.22
N LEU A 179 -15.68 -8.53 -18.20
CA LEU A 179 -14.73 -7.45 -18.38
C LEU A 179 -13.31 -7.97 -18.70
N ALA A 180 -12.88 -9.06 -18.08
CA ALA A 180 -11.59 -9.66 -18.37
C ALA A 180 -11.53 -10.23 -19.81
N ARG A 181 -12.58 -10.91 -20.28
CA ARG A 181 -12.71 -11.36 -21.66
C ARG A 181 -12.70 -10.18 -22.64
N LEU A 182 -13.44 -9.14 -22.30
CA LEU A 182 -13.46 -7.90 -23.08
C LEU A 182 -12.07 -7.29 -23.21
N ALA A 183 -11.29 -7.26 -22.11
CA ALA A 183 -9.92 -6.76 -22.11
C ALA A 183 -9.02 -7.61 -23.03
N GLU A 184 -9.12 -8.93 -22.96
CA GLU A 184 -8.39 -9.84 -23.86
C GLU A 184 -8.78 -9.63 -25.33
N ASP A 185 -10.07 -9.58 -25.64
CA ASP A 185 -10.59 -9.35 -27.01
C ASP A 185 -10.08 -8.02 -27.60
N CYS A 186 -9.94 -6.99 -26.78
CA CYS A 186 -9.43 -5.68 -27.19
C CYS A 186 -7.89 -5.62 -27.21
N GLY A 187 -7.18 -6.70 -26.92
CA GLY A 187 -5.72 -6.79 -26.99
C GLY A 187 -4.99 -6.11 -25.81
N LEU A 188 -5.60 -6.05 -24.64
CA LEU A 188 -4.90 -5.63 -23.43
C LEU A 188 -3.87 -6.67 -23.00
N ASN A 189 -2.81 -6.22 -22.31
CA ASN A 189 -1.67 -7.07 -21.96
C ASN A 189 -1.78 -7.70 -20.57
N GLY A 190 -2.83 -7.40 -19.82
CA GLY A 190 -3.10 -8.00 -18.52
C GLY A 190 -4.22 -7.28 -17.76
N VAL A 191 -4.73 -7.94 -16.75
CA VAL A 191 -5.81 -7.44 -15.88
C VAL A 191 -5.47 -7.58 -14.42
N ALA A 192 -5.88 -6.61 -13.59
CA ALA A 192 -5.72 -6.67 -12.14
C ALA A 192 -7.11 -6.58 -11.46
N LEU A 193 -7.49 -7.62 -10.72
CA LEU A 193 -8.76 -7.68 -10.02
C LEU A 193 -8.61 -7.42 -8.52
N HIS A 194 -9.23 -6.35 -8.00
CA HIS A 194 -9.53 -6.26 -6.59
C HIS A 194 -10.83 -7.04 -6.33
N ALA A 195 -10.71 -8.19 -5.68
CA ALA A 195 -11.78 -9.17 -5.50
C ALA A 195 -12.87 -8.73 -4.47
N ARG A 196 -13.36 -7.52 -4.63
CA ARG A 196 -14.50 -6.90 -3.93
C ARG A 196 -15.35 -6.11 -4.89
N THR A 197 -16.64 -5.96 -4.57
CA THR A 197 -17.51 -5.05 -5.32
C THR A 197 -17.23 -3.58 -4.94
N ARG A 198 -17.75 -2.66 -5.74
CA ARG A 198 -17.70 -1.22 -5.42
C ARG A 198 -18.45 -0.92 -4.12
N GLU A 199 -19.60 -1.54 -3.92
CA GLU A 199 -20.43 -1.32 -2.73
C GLU A 199 -19.76 -1.82 -1.45
N GLN A 200 -19.10 -2.98 -1.47
CA GLN A 200 -18.32 -3.48 -0.35
C GLN A 200 -17.22 -2.49 0.10
N GLY A 201 -16.69 -1.68 -0.79
CA GLY A 201 -15.57 -0.80 -0.45
C GLY A 201 -14.38 -1.60 0.09
N TYR A 202 -14.21 -1.62 1.41
CA TYR A 202 -13.21 -2.40 2.13
C TYR A 202 -13.81 -3.29 3.22
N SER A 203 -15.14 -3.38 3.31
CA SER A 203 -15.82 -4.25 4.27
C SER A 203 -15.83 -5.71 3.80
N GLY A 204 -16.03 -6.63 4.74
CA GLY A 204 -16.00 -8.05 4.46
C GLY A 204 -14.62 -8.55 4.00
N THR A 205 -14.58 -9.70 3.36
CA THR A 205 -13.38 -10.33 2.80
C THR A 205 -13.34 -10.18 1.28
N ALA A 206 -12.15 -10.16 0.69
CA ALA A 206 -11.96 -10.26 -0.74
C ALA A 206 -12.28 -11.69 -1.19
N ARG A 207 -13.12 -11.85 -2.20
CA ARG A 207 -13.58 -13.15 -2.71
C ARG A 207 -12.62 -13.63 -3.79
N TRP A 208 -11.61 -14.37 -3.40
CA TRP A 208 -10.55 -14.82 -4.31
C TRP A 208 -11.05 -15.79 -5.40
N GLU A 209 -12.20 -16.42 -5.18
CA GLU A 209 -12.87 -17.21 -6.23
C GLU A 209 -13.14 -16.43 -7.51
N TRP A 210 -13.33 -15.11 -7.44
CA TRP A 210 -13.47 -14.29 -8.64
C TRP A 210 -12.13 -14.13 -9.40
N ILE A 211 -10.99 -14.13 -8.67
CA ILE A 211 -9.67 -14.12 -9.32
C ILE A 211 -9.44 -15.45 -10.04
N ALA A 212 -9.78 -16.58 -9.41
CA ALA A 212 -9.71 -17.90 -10.03
C ALA A 212 -10.58 -17.95 -11.31
N ALA A 213 -11.84 -17.50 -11.21
CA ALA A 213 -12.75 -17.46 -12.34
C ALA A 213 -12.23 -16.58 -13.51
N LEU A 214 -11.55 -15.47 -13.20
CA LEU A 214 -10.87 -14.69 -14.24
C LEU A 214 -9.75 -15.49 -14.90
N LYS A 215 -8.89 -16.11 -14.07
CA LYS A 215 -7.75 -16.89 -14.57
C LYS A 215 -8.16 -18.03 -15.47
N ASP A 216 -9.29 -18.68 -15.16
CA ASP A 216 -9.87 -19.74 -16.00
C ASP A 216 -10.48 -19.19 -17.30
N ALA A 217 -10.91 -17.93 -17.31
CA ALA A 217 -11.66 -17.32 -18.41
C ALA A 217 -10.79 -16.68 -19.49
N VAL A 218 -9.53 -16.30 -19.18
CA VAL A 218 -8.64 -15.56 -20.08
C VAL A 218 -7.22 -16.13 -20.09
N ARG A 219 -6.49 -15.86 -21.16
CA ARG A 219 -5.08 -16.26 -21.35
C ARG A 219 -4.10 -15.15 -21.00
N ILE A 220 -4.55 -13.89 -21.05
CA ILE A 220 -3.73 -12.76 -20.64
C ILE A 220 -3.45 -12.83 -19.12
N PRO A 221 -2.32 -12.30 -18.65
CA PRO A 221 -1.95 -12.31 -17.24
C PRO A 221 -3.02 -11.71 -16.33
N VAL A 222 -3.28 -12.41 -15.21
CA VAL A 222 -4.19 -12.00 -14.15
C VAL A 222 -3.41 -11.67 -12.89
N ILE A 223 -3.55 -10.44 -12.41
CA ILE A 223 -2.93 -9.95 -11.18
C ILE A 223 -3.97 -9.95 -10.07
N GLY A 224 -3.76 -10.79 -9.05
CA GLY A 224 -4.67 -10.91 -7.90
C GLY A 224 -4.45 -9.79 -6.88
N ASN A 225 -5.56 -9.18 -6.39
CA ASN A 225 -5.51 -8.13 -5.39
C ASN A 225 -6.64 -8.26 -4.36
N GLY A 226 -6.30 -8.04 -3.11
CA GLY A 226 -7.23 -8.00 -1.97
C GLY A 226 -6.80 -8.89 -0.82
N ASP A 227 -6.74 -8.31 0.38
CA ASP A 227 -6.47 -8.98 1.67
C ASP A 227 -5.13 -9.74 1.78
N ILE A 228 -4.14 -9.38 1.00
CA ILE A 228 -2.76 -9.85 1.21
C ILE A 228 -2.16 -9.03 2.36
N ARG A 229 -1.92 -9.66 3.50
CA ARG A 229 -1.39 -9.05 4.73
C ARG A 229 -0.02 -9.59 5.10
N SER A 230 0.30 -10.81 4.63
CA SER A 230 1.55 -11.50 4.88
C SER A 230 2.05 -12.21 3.62
N PRO A 231 3.30 -12.68 3.60
CA PRO A 231 3.82 -13.53 2.52
C PRO A 231 3.02 -14.80 2.30
N GLU A 232 2.51 -15.40 3.38
CA GLU A 232 1.65 -16.59 3.32
C GLU A 232 0.33 -16.30 2.59
N ASP A 233 -0.27 -15.12 2.81
CA ASP A 233 -1.49 -14.73 2.08
C ASP A 233 -1.20 -14.58 0.57
N ALA A 234 -0.03 -14.05 0.20
CA ALA A 234 0.37 -13.94 -1.19
C ALA A 234 0.54 -15.32 -1.84
N ALA A 235 1.21 -16.24 -1.15
CA ALA A 235 1.37 -17.63 -1.60
C ALA A 235 0.02 -18.35 -1.69
N ALA A 236 -0.86 -18.16 -0.70
CA ALA A 236 -2.20 -18.74 -0.68
C ALA A 236 -3.07 -18.22 -1.81
N MET A 237 -3.01 -16.92 -2.14
CA MET A 237 -3.73 -16.36 -3.27
C MET A 237 -3.32 -17.02 -4.57
N VAL A 238 -2.01 -17.16 -4.83
CA VAL A 238 -1.51 -17.84 -6.04
C VAL A 238 -1.95 -19.31 -6.06
N ALA A 239 -1.81 -20.02 -4.94
CA ALA A 239 -2.19 -21.43 -4.85
C ALA A 239 -3.70 -21.66 -5.10
N GLN A 240 -4.56 -20.78 -4.62
CA GLN A 240 -6.01 -20.91 -4.73
C GLN A 240 -6.55 -20.44 -6.08
N THR A 241 -5.89 -19.47 -6.71
CA THR A 241 -6.47 -18.80 -7.88
C THR A 241 -5.69 -19.02 -9.17
N GLY A 242 -4.45 -19.51 -9.07
CA GLY A 242 -3.56 -19.64 -10.23
C GLY A 242 -3.17 -18.29 -10.86
N CYS A 243 -3.37 -17.13 -10.17
CA CYS A 243 -3.02 -15.84 -10.73
C CYS A 243 -1.52 -15.71 -11.00
N ASP A 244 -1.17 -14.90 -11.99
CA ASP A 244 0.21 -14.78 -12.49
C ASP A 244 1.07 -13.82 -11.68
N ALA A 245 0.45 -12.96 -10.89
CA ALA A 245 1.11 -12.03 -9.99
C ALA A 245 0.18 -11.59 -8.86
N VAL A 246 0.76 -10.99 -7.83
CA VAL A 246 0.01 -10.42 -6.70
C VAL A 246 0.22 -8.92 -6.60
N MET A 247 -0.87 -8.20 -6.30
CA MET A 247 -0.84 -6.75 -6.09
C MET A 247 -1.16 -6.41 -4.65
N ILE A 248 -0.27 -5.62 -4.01
CA ILE A 248 -0.36 -5.27 -2.60
C ILE A 248 -0.65 -3.77 -2.45
N GLY A 249 -1.69 -3.43 -1.70
CA GLY A 249 -2.06 -2.05 -1.40
C GLY A 249 -1.75 -1.67 0.06
N ARG A 250 -2.78 -1.65 0.89
CA ARG A 250 -2.74 -1.14 2.28
C ARG A 250 -1.61 -1.72 3.12
N THR A 251 -1.30 -2.98 2.94
CA THR A 251 -0.21 -3.66 3.65
C THR A 251 1.14 -3.02 3.33
N ALA A 252 1.39 -2.61 2.09
CA ALA A 252 2.64 -1.94 1.72
C ALA A 252 2.84 -0.60 2.46
N ALA A 253 1.75 0.07 2.84
CA ALA A 253 1.82 1.31 3.62
C ALA A 253 2.10 1.08 5.12
N SER A 254 1.70 -0.06 5.67
CA SER A 254 1.93 -0.41 7.09
C SER A 254 3.13 -1.33 7.30
N ASN A 255 3.48 -2.13 6.31
CA ASN A 255 4.64 -3.01 6.26
C ASN A 255 5.34 -2.88 4.90
N PRO A 256 6.20 -1.88 4.69
CA PRO A 256 6.86 -1.68 3.41
C PRO A 256 7.81 -2.82 2.99
N TRP A 257 8.23 -3.67 3.93
CA TRP A 257 9.07 -4.84 3.65
C TRP A 257 8.31 -6.02 3.03
N ILE A 258 6.98 -5.93 2.92
CA ILE A 258 6.13 -7.04 2.45
C ILE A 258 6.61 -7.65 1.13
N PHE A 259 7.11 -6.84 0.19
CA PHE A 259 7.59 -7.33 -1.10
C PHE A 259 8.86 -8.17 -0.96
N ARG A 260 9.84 -7.72 -0.14
CA ARG A 260 11.05 -8.47 0.19
C ARG A 260 10.68 -9.76 0.94
N GLN A 261 9.79 -9.66 1.93
CA GLN A 261 9.32 -10.80 2.71
C GLN A 261 8.64 -11.86 1.85
N ILE A 262 7.87 -11.46 0.84
CA ILE A 262 7.28 -12.40 -0.14
C ILE A 262 8.37 -13.13 -0.93
N ALA A 263 9.41 -12.44 -1.37
CA ALA A 263 10.52 -13.05 -2.09
C ALA A 263 11.33 -14.01 -1.20
N GLU A 264 11.62 -13.63 0.04
CA GLU A 264 12.26 -14.47 1.06
C GLU A 264 11.43 -15.73 1.32
N TYR A 265 10.14 -15.59 1.59
CA TYR A 265 9.22 -16.70 1.84
C TYR A 265 9.13 -17.66 0.66
N GLY A 266 9.06 -17.14 -0.55
CA GLY A 266 9.02 -17.96 -1.77
C GLY A 266 10.30 -18.78 -1.98
N SER A 267 11.46 -18.31 -1.50
CA SER A 267 12.75 -18.99 -1.67
C SER A 267 13.09 -19.94 -0.52
N THR A 268 12.70 -19.64 0.71
CA THR A 268 13.16 -20.36 1.92
C THR A 268 12.04 -20.92 2.80
N GLY A 269 10.79 -20.56 2.52
CA GLY A 269 9.64 -20.87 3.38
C GLY A 269 9.55 -20.04 4.67
N SER A 270 10.45 -19.07 4.83
CA SER A 270 10.50 -18.16 5.98
C SER A 270 10.89 -16.76 5.55
N TYR A 271 10.72 -15.76 6.41
CA TYR A 271 11.09 -14.37 6.14
C TYR A 271 11.47 -13.63 7.41
N SER A 272 12.30 -12.61 7.26
CA SER A 272 12.77 -11.79 8.37
C SER A 272 11.73 -10.78 8.82
N GLN A 273 11.53 -10.71 10.15
CA GLN A 273 10.74 -9.64 10.75
C GLN A 273 11.66 -8.43 11.01
N PRO A 274 11.21 -7.19 10.72
CA PRO A 274 12.00 -6.01 11.00
C PRO A 274 12.17 -5.79 12.50
N ALA A 275 13.41 -5.57 12.94
CA ALA A 275 13.72 -5.11 14.29
C ALA A 275 13.37 -3.61 14.46
N ASP A 276 13.39 -3.10 15.69
CA ASP A 276 13.11 -1.67 15.96
C ASP A 276 14.16 -0.76 15.28
N ALA A 277 15.42 -1.19 15.19
CA ALA A 277 16.46 -0.49 14.46
C ALA A 277 16.16 -0.39 12.94
N ASP A 278 15.61 -1.45 12.35
CA ASP A 278 15.17 -1.44 10.94
C ASP A 278 14.00 -0.46 10.74
N ARG A 279 13.05 -0.44 11.69
CA ARG A 279 11.90 0.47 11.68
C ARG A 279 12.36 1.92 11.79
N TYR A 280 13.29 2.22 12.71
CA TYR A 280 13.86 3.55 12.82
C TYR A 280 14.53 4.00 11.52
N THR A 281 15.43 3.18 11.00
CA THR A 281 16.13 3.47 9.74
C THR A 281 15.14 3.73 8.61
N MET A 282 14.11 2.92 8.51
CA MET A 282 13.06 3.02 7.50
C MET A 282 12.26 4.33 7.64
N ILE A 283 11.78 4.67 8.82
CA ILE A 283 11.00 5.90 9.07
C ILE A 283 11.85 7.13 8.77
N ARG A 284 13.08 7.15 9.29
CA ARG A 284 14.03 8.23 9.09
C ARG A 284 14.34 8.44 7.61
N THR A 285 14.59 7.39 6.87
CA THR A 285 14.87 7.45 5.44
C THR A 285 13.68 8.03 4.68
N TYR A 286 12.49 7.50 4.91
CA TYR A 286 11.29 7.99 4.23
C TYR A 286 10.99 9.47 4.55
N PHE A 287 11.15 9.88 5.80
CA PHE A 287 10.89 11.26 6.22
C PHE A 287 11.93 12.23 5.64
N ARG A 288 13.21 11.83 5.57
CA ARG A 288 14.24 12.62 4.89
C ARG A 288 13.94 12.78 3.40
N MET A 289 13.54 11.72 2.72
CA MET A 289 13.13 11.80 1.31
C MET A 289 11.97 12.78 1.10
N LEU A 290 10.97 12.80 2.00
CA LEU A 290 9.84 13.77 1.93
C LEU A 290 10.30 15.22 2.09
N ILE A 291 11.28 15.48 2.96
CA ILE A 291 11.85 16.80 3.20
C ILE A 291 12.71 17.25 2.00
N GLU A 292 13.62 16.39 1.54
CA GLU A 292 14.54 16.66 0.42
C GLU A 292 13.78 16.93 -0.87
N GLU A 293 12.73 16.17 -1.17
CA GLU A 293 11.85 16.37 -2.32
C GLU A 293 10.87 17.55 -2.15
N GLN A 294 10.93 18.24 -1.01
CA GLN A 294 10.01 19.35 -0.68
C GLN A 294 8.54 18.99 -0.96
N MET A 295 8.16 17.76 -0.55
CA MET A 295 6.83 17.22 -0.87
C MET A 295 5.73 18.09 -0.25
N PRO A 296 4.81 18.67 -1.03
CA PRO A 296 3.68 19.41 -0.48
C PRO A 296 2.83 18.53 0.44
N GLY A 297 2.62 19.02 1.67
CA GLY A 297 1.91 18.28 2.71
C GLY A 297 2.76 17.18 3.35
N ALA A 298 4.08 17.30 3.31
CA ALA A 298 5.02 16.35 3.94
C ALA A 298 4.66 16.09 5.39
N GLU A 299 4.33 17.13 6.17
CA GLU A 299 3.95 17.01 7.59
C GLU A 299 2.73 16.09 7.77
N GLY A 300 1.70 16.27 6.95
CA GLY A 300 0.50 15.42 6.98
C GLY A 300 0.82 13.96 6.67
N LYS A 301 1.68 13.72 5.69
CA LYS A 301 2.17 12.37 5.35
C LYS A 301 3.00 11.77 6.49
N MET A 302 3.97 12.51 7.02
CA MET A 302 4.81 12.05 8.12
C MET A 302 3.95 11.66 9.33
N LYS A 303 2.94 12.46 9.70
CA LYS A 303 1.98 12.15 10.77
C LYS A 303 1.19 10.86 10.48
N GLN A 304 0.70 10.70 9.25
CA GLN A 304 -0.03 9.51 8.82
C GLN A 304 0.84 8.26 8.87
N PHE A 305 2.05 8.33 8.32
CA PHE A 305 2.97 7.20 8.27
C PHE A 305 3.56 6.85 9.64
N THR A 306 3.80 7.84 10.52
CA THR A 306 4.16 7.55 11.92
C THR A 306 3.12 6.63 12.57
N SER A 307 1.82 6.89 12.34
CA SER A 307 0.77 6.00 12.87
C SER A 307 0.83 4.58 12.34
N TRP A 308 1.20 4.39 11.08
CA TRP A 308 1.29 3.06 10.47
C TRP A 308 2.56 2.32 10.88
N PHE A 309 3.70 3.00 10.85
CA PHE A 309 5.00 2.39 11.07
C PHE A 309 5.31 2.08 12.54
N THR A 310 4.70 2.79 13.47
CA THR A 310 4.92 2.60 14.91
C THR A 310 3.82 1.77 15.59
N HIS A 311 2.95 1.14 14.83
CA HIS A 311 1.98 0.21 15.39
C HIS A 311 2.70 -1.03 15.92
N GLY A 312 2.47 -1.36 17.22
CA GLY A 312 3.13 -2.48 17.90
C GLY A 312 4.52 -2.16 18.45
N VAL A 313 5.06 -0.96 18.24
CA VAL A 313 6.31 -0.52 18.87
C VAL A 313 6.03 -0.08 20.32
N ALA A 314 6.86 -0.54 21.26
CA ALA A 314 6.76 -0.14 22.67
C ALA A 314 6.91 1.39 22.78
N GLY A 315 6.03 2.05 23.55
CA GLY A 315 6.02 3.52 23.65
C GLY A 315 5.52 4.28 22.41
N GLY A 316 5.22 3.60 21.31
CA GLY A 316 4.80 4.22 20.04
C GLY A 316 3.55 5.11 20.11
N SER A 317 2.71 4.94 21.13
CA SER A 317 1.57 5.84 21.39
C SER A 317 2.03 7.24 21.80
N GLY A 318 3.08 7.32 22.62
CA GLY A 318 3.72 8.60 23.02
C GLY A 318 4.34 9.31 21.82
N LEU A 319 5.08 8.56 20.98
CA LEU A 319 5.63 9.12 19.76
C LEU A 319 4.54 9.66 18.82
N ARG A 320 3.46 8.91 18.59
CA ARG A 320 2.34 9.38 17.74
C ARG A 320 1.74 10.68 18.27
N LYS A 321 1.56 10.81 19.59
CA LYS A 321 1.08 12.06 20.21
C LYS A 321 2.06 13.20 19.96
N ALA A 322 3.34 13.01 20.27
CA ALA A 322 4.37 14.02 20.06
C ALA A 322 4.45 14.49 18.60
N VAL A 323 4.46 13.55 17.65
CA VAL A 323 4.47 13.85 16.21
C VAL A 323 3.20 14.61 15.78
N TYR A 324 2.04 14.28 16.35
CA TYR A 324 0.80 14.98 16.01
C TYR A 324 0.81 16.45 16.45
N GLU A 325 1.47 16.76 17.57
CA GLU A 325 1.65 18.11 18.13
C GLU A 325 2.73 18.93 17.39
N ALA A 326 3.61 18.31 16.62
CA ALA A 326 4.65 18.98 15.86
C ALA A 326 4.05 19.80 14.69
N HIS A 327 4.68 20.92 14.35
CA HIS A 327 4.18 21.86 13.34
C HIS A 327 4.99 21.85 12.04
N THR A 328 6.22 21.38 12.06
CA THR A 328 7.09 21.33 10.87
C THR A 328 7.59 19.90 10.61
N ALA A 329 7.93 19.62 9.35
CA ALA A 329 8.51 18.34 8.96
C ALA A 329 9.82 18.04 9.71
N GLN A 330 10.64 19.07 9.91
CA GLN A 330 11.89 18.94 10.66
C GLN A 330 11.64 18.58 12.12
N GLU A 331 10.70 19.24 12.79
CA GLU A 331 10.32 18.93 14.18
C GLU A 331 9.78 17.50 14.31
N ILE A 332 9.00 17.02 13.31
CA ILE A 332 8.51 15.63 13.30
C ILE A 332 9.70 14.65 13.24
N LEU A 333 10.68 14.92 12.38
CA LEU A 333 11.86 14.07 12.24
C LEU A 333 12.67 14.01 13.55
N GLU A 334 12.91 15.15 14.18
CA GLU A 334 13.62 15.27 15.46
C GLU A 334 12.92 14.45 16.57
N ARG A 335 11.59 14.50 16.65
CA ARG A 335 10.82 13.70 17.62
C ARG A 335 10.92 12.20 17.37
N VAL A 336 10.97 11.77 16.10
CA VAL A 336 11.20 10.37 15.74
C VAL A 336 12.61 9.95 16.11
N GLU A 337 13.62 10.77 15.81
CA GLU A 337 15.03 10.48 16.15
C GLU A 337 15.22 10.34 17.66
N ALA A 338 14.75 11.29 18.45
CA ALA A 338 14.84 11.24 19.92
C ALA A 338 14.15 10.01 20.51
N PHE A 339 12.95 9.65 20.01
CA PHE A 339 12.23 8.47 20.49
C PHE A 339 13.01 7.18 20.26
N PHE A 340 13.57 7.00 19.08
CA PHE A 340 14.30 5.78 18.77
C PHE A 340 15.70 5.73 19.39
N GLU A 341 16.32 6.87 19.66
CA GLU A 341 17.53 6.92 20.48
C GLU A 341 17.27 6.32 21.87
N ASP A 342 16.18 6.70 22.53
CA ASP A 342 15.80 6.16 23.84
C ASP A 342 15.43 4.66 23.75
N VAL A 343 14.76 4.21 22.70
CA VAL A 343 14.34 2.80 22.52
C VAL A 343 15.51 1.88 22.18
N LEU A 344 16.50 2.38 21.42
CA LEU A 344 17.64 1.59 20.94
C LEU A 344 18.83 1.60 21.90
N LEU A 345 18.90 2.58 22.81
CA LEU A 345 19.90 2.56 23.88
C LEU A 345 19.55 1.42 24.85
N PRO A 346 20.52 0.55 25.23
CA PRO A 346 20.25 -0.41 26.29
C PRO A 346 19.91 0.38 27.56
N PRO A 347 18.96 -0.11 28.37
CA PRO A 347 18.69 0.55 29.65
C PRO A 347 20.00 0.68 30.40
N CYS A 348 20.35 1.93 30.73
CA CYS A 348 21.55 2.22 31.51
C CYS A 348 21.50 1.37 32.79
N SER A 349 22.32 0.36 32.89
CA SER A 349 22.52 -0.38 34.12
C SER A 349 23.20 0.60 35.08
N ILE A 350 22.37 1.33 35.80
CA ILE A 350 22.85 2.05 37.00
C ILE A 350 23.38 0.98 37.94
N PRO A 351 24.67 0.93 38.27
CA PRO A 351 25.14 0.03 39.29
C PRO A 351 24.43 0.48 40.58
N SER A 352 23.69 -0.42 41.20
CA SER A 352 23.24 -0.20 42.58
C SER A 352 24.47 0.01 43.45
N GLU A 353 24.85 1.27 43.63
CA GLU A 353 25.85 1.59 44.63
C GLU A 353 25.36 1.07 45.97
N SER A 354 26.16 0.21 46.52
CA SER A 354 26.19 -0.37 47.83
C SER A 354 25.49 0.48 48.89
N CYS A 355 24.39 -0.06 49.42
CA CYS A 355 23.90 0.32 50.74
C CYS A 355 24.94 -0.14 51.77
N GLY A 356 25.79 0.78 52.18
CA GLY A 356 26.78 0.58 53.21
C GLY A 356 26.11 0.16 54.52
N ALA A 357 26.60 -0.93 55.06
CA ALA A 357 26.34 -1.37 56.41
C ALA A 357 26.54 -0.23 57.42
N ARG A 358 25.52 0.15 58.15
CA ARG A 358 25.66 0.88 59.42
C ARG A 358 25.34 -0.06 60.55
N GLU A 359 26.33 -0.10 61.43
CA GLU A 359 26.44 -0.90 62.64
C GLU A 359 25.29 -0.68 63.61
N ALA A 360 25.03 -1.71 64.38
CA ALA A 360 24.11 -1.79 65.49
C ALA A 360 24.50 -0.84 66.61
N GLY A 361 23.55 0.04 66.99
CA GLY A 361 23.61 0.83 68.26
C GLY A 361 22.32 0.60 69.02
N GLN A 362 22.44 -0.02 70.20
CA GLN A 362 21.39 -0.26 71.17
C GLN A 362 20.85 1.07 71.74
N GLY A 363 19.53 1.14 71.99
CA GLY A 363 19.00 2.21 72.88
C GLY A 363 17.48 2.38 72.87
N THR A 364 16.82 1.65 73.79
CA THR A 364 15.63 2.00 74.59
C THR A 364 14.32 2.45 73.94
N ARG A 365 13.27 1.70 74.29
CA ARG A 365 11.84 1.98 74.26
C ARG A 365 11.46 3.34 74.82
N VAL A 366 10.53 4.05 74.21
CA VAL A 366 9.40 4.75 74.91
C VAL A 366 8.16 4.60 73.94
N GLU A 367 7.06 4.08 74.54
CA GLU A 367 5.69 4.11 74.04
C GLU A 367 5.18 5.54 74.11
N GLU A 368 4.42 6.01 73.13
CA GLU A 368 3.24 6.85 73.33
C GLU A 368 2.34 6.90 72.09
N SER A 369 1.20 6.48 72.37
CA SER A 369 -0.22 6.65 71.90
C SER A 369 -0.53 7.56 70.70
N LEU A 370 -1.42 7.03 69.88
CA LEU A 370 -2.33 7.65 68.87
C LEU A 370 -3.18 8.81 69.47
N PRO A 371 -3.70 9.68 68.61
CA PRO A 371 -5.11 9.51 68.30
C PRO A 371 -5.48 9.67 66.78
N GLN A 372 -6.57 8.98 66.50
CA GLN A 372 -7.42 9.10 65.28
C GLN A 372 -8.10 10.46 65.22
N GLU A 373 -8.37 10.94 64.04
CA GLU A 373 -9.61 11.61 63.62
C GLU A 373 -9.57 11.82 62.10
N THR A 374 -10.41 11.12 61.37
CA THR A 374 -11.74 11.41 60.81
C THR A 374 -11.77 12.54 59.75
N CYS A 375 -11.93 12.12 58.51
CA CYS A 375 -13.12 12.22 57.63
C CYS A 375 -13.50 13.58 57.01
N ARG A 376 -13.86 13.51 55.72
CA ARG A 376 -14.68 14.41 54.83
C ARG A 376 -13.91 15.56 54.15
N MET A 377 -14.02 15.76 52.86
CA MET A 377 -15.04 15.48 51.82
C MET A 377 -14.34 15.19 50.46
#